data_bdaa2ed498dca3a3ca888d8642b589b5
#
_entry.id   bdaa2ed498dca3a3ca888d8642b589b5
#
_cell.length_a   1.000
_cell.length_b   1.000
_cell.length_c   1.000
_cell.angle_alpha   90.00
_cell.angle_beta   90.00
_cell.angle_gamma   90.00
#
_symmetry.space_group_name_H-M   'P 1'
#
loop_
_entity.id
_entity.type
_entity.pdbx_description
1 polymer ?
#
loop_
_entity_poly.entity_id
_entity_poly.type
_entity_poly.pdbx_seq_one_letter_code
_entity_poly.pdbx_strand_id
1 'polypeptide(L)'
;MRSNRLTRTVRVLALCAAGLLAASGAALAQTSAPAASTAAVPDAPALYQQHCAACHAPQRTGAMGPALLPESLERVRPAGVLRVIGQGRTATQMPGFAGTLSAAEIQALAQWVRSPVQPAPTWGDDDIRASRVVTPAPADEPAKPVWSADPMNLFLVVEGGDHHVSLLDGDKFEVITRFASRYALHGGPKFTPDGRYVFFGSRDGWITKYDLWRLRVVAEVRAGLNMRNVAVSGDGRWVMAANYLPRNAVLFDADLNLVRNYPATSLDGKQASRVSAVYDATPRRSFVVALKDVPELWEISYDPAAGPIHDGYVHDYRMGESIAKPGFQGVRRTPLEEPLDDFFFDQTYTYVLGATRPRQSAQAEGATAQVVNLNIRRKVADLPIAGMPHLGSGITFAWNGTTV
;
A
#
# COMPACT_ATOMS: atom_id res chain seq x y z
N MET A 1 34.02 -3.38 -51.28
CA MET A 1 33.51 -3.10 -52.65
C MET A 1 32.38 -2.10 -52.50
N ARG A 2 32.67 -0.87 -52.87
CA ARG A 2 32.01 0.03 -53.84
C ARG A 2 30.51 0.18 -53.61
N SER A 3 30.08 1.36 -53.12
CA SER A 3 29.78 2.60 -53.87
C SER A 3 28.32 2.61 -54.36
N ASN A 4 27.49 3.57 -54.01
CA ASN A 4 27.38 4.82 -54.71
C ASN A 4 26.36 5.80 -54.07
N ARG A 5 26.76 7.04 -54.06
CA ARG A 5 25.96 8.26 -53.78
C ARG A 5 24.99 8.53 -54.94
N LEU A 6 23.91 9.27 -54.69
CA LEU A 6 23.43 10.27 -55.63
C LEU A 6 22.59 11.37 -54.93
N THR A 7 23.21 12.51 -54.86
CA THR A 7 22.64 13.85 -54.66
C THR A 7 21.83 14.29 -55.87
N ARG A 8 20.69 14.96 -55.68
CA ARG A 8 20.12 15.85 -56.68
C ARG A 8 19.56 17.11 -56.05
N THR A 9 20.33 18.17 -56.27
CA THR A 9 19.99 19.58 -56.19
C THR A 9 19.19 20.01 -57.41
N VAL A 10 18.07 20.74 -57.25
CA VAL A 10 17.50 21.55 -58.33
C VAL A 10 17.21 22.94 -57.81
N ARG A 11 17.93 23.90 -58.38
CA ARG A 11 17.64 25.34 -58.41
C ARG A 11 16.67 25.62 -59.56
N VAL A 12 15.87 26.70 -59.44
CA VAL A 12 15.42 27.57 -60.55
C VAL A 12 14.45 28.59 -59.98
N LEU A 13 14.78 29.79 -59.98
CA LEU A 13 14.65 31.02 -60.73
C LEU A 13 13.40 31.86 -60.42
N ALA A 14 13.70 33.10 -60.08
CA ALA A 14 12.80 34.22 -59.94
C ALA A 14 12.39 34.80 -61.28
N LEU A 15 11.17 35.30 -61.40
CA LEU A 15 10.78 36.28 -62.39
C LEU A 15 9.83 37.31 -61.80
N CYS A 16 10.27 38.56 -61.80
CA CYS A 16 9.49 39.76 -61.53
C CYS A 16 8.56 40.10 -62.73
N ALA A 17 7.32 40.46 -62.46
CA ALA A 17 6.59 41.32 -63.39
C ALA A 17 5.71 42.29 -62.58
N ALA A 18 5.92 43.56 -62.78
CA ALA A 18 5.18 44.70 -62.30
C ALA A 18 3.93 44.93 -63.18
N GLY A 19 2.82 45.26 -62.60
CA GLY A 19 1.59 45.73 -63.31
C GLY A 19 0.77 46.62 -62.40
N LEU A 20 0.53 47.86 -62.88
CA LEU A 20 -0.09 48.99 -62.18
C LEU A 20 -1.61 48.92 -62.00
N LEU A 21 -2.08 49.46 -60.90
CA LEU A 21 -3.28 50.31 -60.62
C LEU A 21 -4.67 49.89 -61.12
N ALA A 22 -5.57 49.63 -60.14
CA ALA A 22 -6.90 50.23 -60.11
C ALA A 22 -7.43 50.30 -58.67
N ALA A 23 -7.60 51.50 -58.14
CA ALA A 23 -8.22 51.76 -56.87
C ALA A 23 -9.74 51.58 -56.96
N SER A 24 -10.29 50.61 -56.22
CA SER A 24 -11.72 50.54 -55.95
C SER A 24 -11.89 50.40 -54.45
N GLY A 25 -12.41 51.45 -53.81
CA GLY A 25 -12.72 51.45 -52.40
C GLY A 25 -13.83 50.46 -52.08
N ALA A 26 -13.51 49.42 -51.37
CA ALA A 26 -14.44 48.54 -50.68
C ALA A 26 -14.31 48.80 -49.19
N ALA A 27 -15.33 49.31 -48.56
CA ALA A 27 -15.45 49.43 -47.11
C ALA A 27 -15.36 48.05 -46.47
N LEU A 28 -14.24 47.73 -45.86
CA LEU A 28 -14.07 46.53 -45.05
C LEU A 28 -14.91 46.74 -43.77
N ALA A 29 -16.09 46.13 -43.72
CA ALA A 29 -16.76 45.86 -42.46
C ALA A 29 -15.85 44.99 -41.61
N GLN A 30 -15.24 45.58 -40.59
CA GLN A 30 -14.54 44.83 -39.55
C GLN A 30 -15.57 43.98 -38.77
N THR A 31 -15.76 42.72 -39.18
CA THR A 31 -16.36 41.73 -38.31
C THR A 31 -15.40 41.52 -37.13
N SER A 32 -15.74 42.19 -36.00
CA SER A 32 -15.11 41.87 -34.71
C SER A 32 -15.28 40.40 -34.46
N ALA A 33 -14.19 39.62 -34.55
CA ALA A 33 -14.19 38.25 -34.07
C ALA A 33 -14.64 38.25 -32.59
N PRO A 34 -15.54 37.36 -32.17
CA PRO A 34 -15.89 37.28 -30.79
C PRO A 34 -14.62 37.08 -29.96
N ALA A 35 -14.39 37.94 -28.99
CA ALA A 35 -13.30 37.79 -28.03
C ALA A 35 -13.37 36.37 -27.48
N ALA A 36 -12.29 35.59 -27.67
CA ALA A 36 -12.17 34.31 -27.05
C ALA A 36 -12.36 34.51 -25.55
N SER A 37 -13.49 34.04 -25.03
CA SER A 37 -13.74 34.00 -23.60
C SER A 37 -12.58 33.23 -22.98
N THR A 38 -11.73 33.91 -22.25
CA THR A 38 -10.74 33.25 -21.39
C THR A 38 -11.53 32.43 -20.38
N ALA A 39 -11.75 31.15 -20.69
CA ALA A 39 -12.38 30.23 -19.76
C ALA A 39 -11.62 30.33 -18.44
N ALA A 40 -12.33 30.71 -17.38
CA ALA A 40 -11.73 30.81 -16.05
C ALA A 40 -11.06 29.48 -15.69
N VAL A 41 -9.84 29.56 -15.18
CA VAL A 41 -9.11 28.35 -14.72
C VAL A 41 -9.95 27.70 -13.60
N PRO A 42 -10.33 26.42 -13.70
CA PRO A 42 -11.14 25.78 -12.68
C PRO A 42 -10.44 25.81 -11.31
N ASP A 43 -11.19 26.17 -10.27
CA ASP A 43 -10.73 26.11 -8.88
C ASP A 43 -10.80 24.65 -8.37
N ALA A 44 -9.74 23.88 -8.63
CA ALA A 44 -9.67 22.48 -8.26
C ALA A 44 -9.77 22.25 -6.74
N PRO A 45 -9.19 23.05 -5.84
CA PRO A 45 -9.44 22.98 -4.40
C PRO A 45 -10.92 23.08 -4.05
N ALA A 46 -11.64 24.08 -4.55
CA ALA A 46 -13.07 24.27 -4.29
C ALA A 46 -13.89 23.08 -4.82
N LEU A 47 -13.63 22.65 -6.05
CA LEU A 47 -14.28 21.46 -6.64
C LEU A 47 -14.03 20.20 -5.82
N TYR A 48 -12.82 20.03 -5.30
CA TYR A 48 -12.50 18.91 -4.43
C TYR A 48 -13.30 18.94 -3.13
N GLN A 49 -13.37 20.07 -2.45
CA GLN A 49 -14.16 20.20 -1.22
C GLN A 49 -15.63 19.89 -1.47
N GLN A 50 -16.17 20.34 -2.59
CA GLN A 50 -17.58 20.15 -2.94
C GLN A 50 -17.93 18.70 -3.30
N HIS A 51 -17.06 18.02 -4.07
CA HIS A 51 -17.43 16.74 -4.71
C HIS A 51 -16.66 15.52 -4.17
N CYS A 52 -15.52 15.71 -3.52
CA CYS A 52 -14.60 14.63 -3.19
C CYS A 52 -14.33 14.48 -1.70
N ALA A 53 -14.32 15.61 -0.95
CA ALA A 53 -13.87 15.65 0.44
C ALA A 53 -14.70 14.78 1.38
N ALA A 54 -16.01 14.61 1.12
CA ALA A 54 -16.86 13.76 1.94
C ALA A 54 -16.39 12.31 2.04
N CYS A 55 -15.82 11.79 0.94
CA CYS A 55 -15.28 10.40 0.90
C CYS A 55 -13.77 10.35 1.09
N HIS A 56 -13.02 11.36 0.64
CA HIS A 56 -11.55 11.31 0.63
C HIS A 56 -10.90 12.21 1.70
N ALA A 57 -11.67 12.78 2.62
CA ALA A 57 -11.34 13.77 3.64
C ALA A 57 -10.89 15.15 3.06
N PRO A 58 -11.13 16.26 3.78
CA PRO A 58 -10.77 17.61 3.31
C PRO A 58 -9.28 17.79 3.00
N GLN A 59 -8.40 17.11 3.76
CA GLN A 59 -6.93 17.12 3.59
C GLN A 59 -6.43 16.03 2.65
N ARG A 60 -7.29 15.35 1.92
CA ARG A 60 -6.95 14.22 1.04
C ARG A 60 -6.35 13.00 1.75
N THR A 61 -6.54 12.89 3.06
CA THR A 61 -5.94 11.82 3.89
C THR A 61 -6.74 10.53 3.92
N GLY A 62 -7.86 10.47 3.19
CA GLY A 62 -8.75 9.32 3.17
C GLY A 62 -9.77 9.29 4.31
N ALA A 63 -10.95 8.74 4.02
CA ALA A 63 -12.04 8.47 4.97
C ALA A 63 -12.81 7.22 4.53
N MET A 64 -13.98 7.35 3.89
CA MET A 64 -14.66 6.23 3.22
C MET A 64 -13.96 5.79 1.93
N GLY A 65 -13.21 6.70 1.31
CA GLY A 65 -12.38 6.46 0.13
C GLY A 65 -10.89 6.56 0.49
N PRO A 66 -9.99 6.15 -0.43
CA PRO A 66 -8.55 6.17 -0.17
C PRO A 66 -8.00 7.58 0.00
N ALA A 67 -6.83 7.67 0.65
CA ALA A 67 -6.04 8.89 0.60
C ALA A 67 -5.68 9.25 -0.85
N LEU A 68 -5.91 10.51 -1.22
CA LEU A 68 -5.55 11.07 -2.53
C LEU A 68 -4.28 11.92 -2.41
N LEU A 69 -3.21 11.29 -1.95
CA LEU A 69 -1.87 11.86 -1.82
C LEU A 69 -1.00 11.37 -2.97
N PRO A 70 0.00 12.13 -3.43
CA PRO A 70 0.90 11.72 -4.51
C PRO A 70 1.47 10.32 -4.29
N GLU A 71 1.89 10.01 -3.07
CA GLU A 71 2.46 8.72 -2.66
C GLU A 71 1.45 7.58 -2.79
N SER A 72 0.19 7.84 -2.47
CA SER A 72 -0.91 6.87 -2.62
C SER A 72 -1.29 6.64 -4.08
N LEU A 73 -1.09 7.65 -4.93
CA LEU A 73 -1.44 7.64 -6.36
C LEU A 73 -0.28 7.26 -7.29
N GLU A 74 0.90 6.98 -6.75
CA GLU A 74 2.13 6.70 -7.53
C GLU A 74 1.92 5.62 -8.61
N ARG A 75 1.13 4.59 -8.31
CA ARG A 75 0.84 3.49 -9.25
C ARG A 75 -0.26 3.79 -10.26
N VAL A 76 -1.00 4.88 -10.06
CA VAL A 76 -2.09 5.26 -10.96
C VAL A 76 -1.55 6.25 -11.99
N ARG A 77 -1.51 5.81 -13.25
CA ARG A 77 -1.09 6.69 -14.35
C ARG A 77 -2.02 7.92 -14.46
N PRO A 78 -1.54 9.09 -14.91
CA PRO A 78 -2.37 10.28 -15.05
C PRO A 78 -3.69 10.04 -15.78
N ALA A 79 -3.64 9.33 -16.91
CA ALA A 79 -4.85 8.95 -17.66
C ALA A 79 -5.81 8.06 -16.84
N GLY A 80 -5.29 7.25 -15.92
CA GLY A 80 -6.09 6.45 -15.01
C GLY A 80 -6.85 7.30 -13.99
N VAL A 81 -6.22 8.36 -13.48
CA VAL A 81 -6.88 9.32 -12.57
C VAL A 81 -8.02 10.03 -13.27
N LEU A 82 -7.78 10.55 -14.48
CA LEU A 82 -8.79 11.18 -15.31
C LEU A 82 -10.00 10.27 -15.54
N ARG A 83 -9.73 9.02 -15.93
CA ARG A 83 -10.79 8.03 -16.16
C ARG A 83 -11.58 7.74 -14.90
N VAL A 84 -10.94 7.57 -13.75
CA VAL A 84 -11.64 7.29 -12.48
C VAL A 84 -12.49 8.47 -12.05
N ILE A 85 -12.01 9.71 -12.17
CA ILE A 85 -12.83 10.88 -11.85
C ILE A 85 -14.01 11.00 -12.82
N GLY A 86 -13.76 10.84 -14.14
CA GLY A 86 -14.82 11.02 -15.14
C GLY A 86 -15.86 9.90 -15.13
N GLN A 87 -15.42 8.64 -15.08
CA GLN A 87 -16.28 7.47 -15.28
C GLN A 87 -16.62 6.71 -14.00
N GLY A 88 -15.99 7.08 -12.88
CA GLY A 88 -16.10 6.31 -11.66
C GLY A 88 -15.27 5.03 -11.68
N ARG A 89 -15.52 4.16 -10.72
CA ARG A 89 -14.88 2.86 -10.62
C ARG A 89 -15.93 1.77 -10.44
N THR A 90 -16.03 0.90 -11.43
CA THR A 90 -16.99 -0.22 -11.44
C THR A 90 -16.89 -1.05 -10.17
N ALA A 91 -18.03 -1.49 -9.67
CA ALA A 91 -18.18 -2.29 -8.44
C ALA A 91 -17.56 -1.62 -7.20
N THR A 92 -17.58 -0.28 -7.12
CA THR A 92 -17.19 0.50 -5.95
C THR A 92 -18.15 1.66 -5.76
N GLN A 93 -18.04 2.36 -4.61
CA GLN A 93 -18.83 3.55 -4.30
C GLN A 93 -18.27 4.85 -4.95
N MET A 94 -17.18 4.77 -5.73
CA MET A 94 -16.64 5.94 -6.44
C MET A 94 -17.47 6.24 -7.70
N PRO A 95 -18.29 7.31 -7.70
CA PRO A 95 -19.13 7.68 -8.85
C PRO A 95 -18.30 8.31 -9.96
N GLY A 96 -18.84 8.35 -11.17
CA GLY A 96 -18.30 9.15 -12.26
C GLY A 96 -18.88 10.57 -12.26
N PHE A 97 -18.02 11.55 -12.54
CA PHE A 97 -18.38 12.96 -12.52
C PHE A 97 -18.53 13.61 -13.91
N ALA A 98 -18.34 12.85 -15.00
CA ALA A 98 -18.45 13.40 -16.36
C ALA A 98 -19.83 14.00 -16.69
N GLY A 99 -20.89 13.62 -15.98
CA GLY A 99 -22.22 14.21 -16.12
C GLY A 99 -22.43 15.50 -15.28
N THR A 100 -21.51 15.79 -14.35
CA THR A 100 -21.61 16.91 -13.40
C THR A 100 -20.51 17.94 -13.61
N LEU A 101 -19.32 17.49 -13.98
CA LEU A 101 -18.12 18.31 -14.16
C LEU A 101 -17.72 18.34 -15.64
N SER A 102 -17.25 19.49 -16.12
CA SER A 102 -16.66 19.64 -17.44
C SER A 102 -15.33 18.89 -17.56
N ALA A 103 -14.89 18.62 -18.78
CA ALA A 103 -13.59 18.02 -19.04
C ALA A 103 -12.43 18.84 -18.46
N ALA A 104 -12.52 20.17 -18.47
CA ALA A 104 -11.52 21.06 -17.90
C ALA A 104 -11.44 20.95 -16.37
N GLU A 105 -12.58 20.86 -15.69
CA GLU A 105 -12.65 20.67 -14.22
C GLU A 105 -12.12 19.28 -13.81
N ILE A 106 -12.46 18.23 -14.54
CA ILE A 106 -11.92 16.88 -14.32
C ILE A 106 -10.40 16.87 -14.52
N GLN A 107 -9.90 17.55 -15.55
CA GLN A 107 -8.46 17.69 -15.79
C GLN A 107 -7.76 18.44 -14.64
N ALA A 108 -8.33 19.54 -14.18
CA ALA A 108 -7.80 20.34 -13.06
C ALA A 108 -7.77 19.52 -11.76
N LEU A 109 -8.86 18.82 -11.44
CA LEU A 109 -8.92 17.92 -10.28
C LEU A 109 -7.88 16.80 -10.38
N ALA A 110 -7.73 16.16 -11.54
CA ALA A 110 -6.76 15.08 -11.73
C ALA A 110 -5.31 15.54 -11.53
N GLN A 111 -4.99 16.76 -11.94
CA GLN A 111 -3.68 17.39 -11.69
C GLN A 111 -3.52 17.73 -10.22
N TRP A 112 -4.53 18.34 -9.61
CA TRP A 112 -4.50 18.80 -8.23
C TRP A 112 -4.37 17.66 -7.22
N VAL A 113 -5.10 16.56 -7.36
CA VAL A 113 -4.98 15.41 -6.44
C VAL A 113 -3.61 14.73 -6.51
N ARG A 114 -2.84 14.98 -7.57
CA ARG A 114 -1.46 14.49 -7.73
C ARG A 114 -0.41 15.50 -7.27
N SER A 115 -0.80 16.74 -6.95
CA SER A 115 0.11 17.73 -6.40
C SER A 115 0.41 17.47 -4.92
N PRO A 116 1.59 17.82 -4.42
CA PRO A 116 1.90 17.73 -3.00
C PRO A 116 0.89 18.51 -2.14
N VAL A 117 0.61 17.99 -0.95
CA VAL A 117 -0.15 18.72 0.08
C VAL A 117 0.81 19.54 0.91
N GLN A 118 0.44 20.78 1.19
CA GLN A 118 1.23 21.66 2.03
C GLN A 118 0.37 22.16 3.22
N PRO A 119 0.83 21.95 4.47
CA PRO A 119 1.97 21.09 4.86
C PRO A 119 1.70 19.61 4.54
N ALA A 120 2.77 18.82 4.37
CA ALA A 120 2.63 17.38 4.14
C ALA A 120 1.90 16.72 5.31
N PRO A 121 0.91 15.85 5.06
CA PRO A 121 0.20 15.18 6.14
C PRO A 121 1.15 14.31 6.96
N THR A 122 1.06 14.43 8.27
CA THR A 122 1.77 13.59 9.22
C THR A 122 0.78 12.64 9.91
N TRP A 123 1.29 11.54 10.43
CA TRP A 123 0.53 10.59 11.24
C TRP A 123 1.50 9.97 12.25
N GLY A 124 1.54 10.57 13.42
CA GLY A 124 2.45 10.21 14.50
C GLY A 124 1.78 9.34 15.58
N ASP A 125 2.53 9.09 16.64
CA ASP A 125 2.07 8.26 17.76
C ASP A 125 0.82 8.81 18.44
N ASP A 126 0.70 10.13 18.54
CA ASP A 126 -0.47 10.77 19.17
C ASP A 126 -1.70 10.66 18.27
N ASP A 127 -1.54 10.78 16.94
CA ASP A 127 -2.62 10.55 15.99
C ASP A 127 -3.11 9.09 16.04
N ILE A 128 -2.17 8.14 16.14
CA ILE A 128 -2.49 6.72 16.29
C ILE A 128 -3.30 6.49 17.55
N ARG A 129 -2.83 6.98 18.71
CA ARG A 129 -3.54 6.83 20.00
C ARG A 129 -4.91 7.50 19.97
N ALA A 130 -5.01 8.71 19.43
CA ALA A 130 -6.27 9.46 19.33
C ALA A 130 -7.30 8.78 18.41
N SER A 131 -6.84 8.02 17.41
CA SER A 131 -7.72 7.33 16.47
C SER A 131 -8.36 6.07 17.04
N ARG A 132 -7.85 5.56 18.17
CA ARG A 132 -8.32 4.28 18.74
C ARG A 132 -9.74 4.38 19.27
N VAL A 133 -10.59 3.49 18.77
CA VAL A 133 -11.99 3.34 19.19
C VAL A 133 -12.17 1.96 19.80
N VAL A 134 -12.81 1.89 20.96
CA VAL A 134 -13.12 0.64 21.65
C VAL A 134 -14.62 0.53 21.81
N THR A 135 -15.18 -0.61 21.39
CA THR A 135 -16.57 -0.93 21.65
C THR A 135 -16.67 -1.59 23.02
N PRO A 136 -17.43 -1.03 23.96
CA PRO A 136 -17.58 -1.61 25.30
C PRO A 136 -17.99 -3.08 25.25
N ALA A 137 -17.38 -3.90 26.09
CA ALA A 137 -17.77 -5.30 26.23
C ALA A 137 -19.16 -5.38 26.89
N PRO A 138 -20.08 -6.26 26.42
CA PRO A 138 -21.29 -6.60 27.17
C PRO A 138 -20.92 -7.24 28.51
N ALA A 139 -21.81 -7.12 29.49
CA ALA A 139 -21.60 -7.67 30.82
C ALA A 139 -21.43 -9.21 30.80
N ASP A 140 -22.12 -9.89 29.89
CA ASP A 140 -22.08 -11.35 29.76
C ASP A 140 -21.21 -11.76 28.58
N GLU A 141 -20.06 -12.36 28.87
CA GLU A 141 -19.20 -12.93 27.85
C GLU A 141 -19.62 -14.35 27.51
N PRO A 142 -19.93 -14.66 26.22
CA PRO A 142 -20.24 -16.02 25.84
C PRO A 142 -19.02 -16.93 26.03
N ALA A 143 -19.21 -18.07 26.69
CA ALA A 143 -18.16 -19.09 26.79
C ALA A 143 -17.92 -19.84 25.46
N LYS A 144 -18.84 -19.70 24.49
CA LYS A 144 -18.83 -20.33 23.17
C LYS A 144 -19.30 -19.35 22.10
N PRO A 145 -19.02 -19.62 20.82
CA PRO A 145 -19.60 -18.85 19.72
C PRO A 145 -21.14 -18.82 19.80
N VAL A 146 -21.72 -17.69 19.37
CA VAL A 146 -23.18 -17.52 19.26
C VAL A 146 -23.79 -18.22 18.04
N TRP A 147 -22.98 -18.91 17.28
CA TRP A 147 -23.34 -19.70 16.10
C TRP A 147 -22.84 -21.15 16.25
N SER A 148 -23.28 -22.05 15.36
CA SER A 148 -23.05 -23.49 15.49
C SER A 148 -22.36 -24.11 14.25
N ALA A 149 -21.73 -23.33 13.40
CA ALA A 149 -20.96 -23.82 12.27
C ALA A 149 -19.65 -24.47 12.69
N ASP A 150 -19.02 -25.27 11.81
CA ASP A 150 -17.67 -25.78 12.04
C ASP A 150 -16.66 -24.63 11.99
N PRO A 151 -15.92 -24.34 13.08
CA PRO A 151 -14.90 -23.29 13.08
C PRO A 151 -13.82 -23.46 12.02
N MET A 152 -13.53 -24.71 11.61
CA MET A 152 -12.50 -25.02 10.59
C MET A 152 -13.02 -24.82 9.16
N ASN A 153 -14.33 -24.65 8.99
CA ASN A 153 -14.95 -24.42 7.68
C ASN A 153 -15.73 -23.10 7.63
N LEU A 154 -15.18 -22.06 8.22
CA LEU A 154 -15.72 -20.71 8.13
C LEU A 154 -15.05 -19.94 7.00
N PHE A 155 -15.82 -19.14 6.26
CA PHE A 155 -15.32 -18.23 5.24
C PHE A 155 -15.59 -16.78 5.60
N LEU A 156 -14.54 -15.97 5.58
CA LEU A 156 -14.66 -14.52 5.62
C LEU A 156 -14.57 -13.96 4.20
N VAL A 157 -15.69 -13.47 3.70
CA VAL A 157 -15.80 -12.88 2.37
C VAL A 157 -15.70 -11.38 2.48
N VAL A 158 -14.62 -10.80 1.93
CA VAL A 158 -14.41 -9.35 1.89
C VAL A 158 -15.11 -8.78 0.66
N GLU A 159 -16.15 -8.01 0.89
CA GLU A 159 -16.97 -7.36 -0.13
C GLU A 159 -16.39 -5.97 -0.44
N GLY A 160 -15.40 -5.92 -1.33
CA GLY A 160 -14.65 -4.69 -1.61
C GLY A 160 -15.45 -3.59 -2.35
N GLY A 161 -16.63 -3.90 -2.87
CA GLY A 161 -17.47 -2.98 -3.61
C GLY A 161 -18.24 -2.01 -2.72
N ASP A 162 -18.78 -2.50 -1.63
CA ASP A 162 -19.62 -1.74 -0.69
C ASP A 162 -19.08 -1.73 0.75
N HIS A 163 -17.85 -2.24 0.94
CA HIS A 163 -17.12 -2.21 2.22
C HIS A 163 -17.83 -2.97 3.35
N HIS A 164 -18.13 -4.24 3.07
CA HIS A 164 -18.64 -5.17 4.08
C HIS A 164 -17.76 -6.41 4.16
N VAL A 165 -17.98 -7.18 5.23
CA VAL A 165 -17.46 -8.54 5.39
C VAL A 165 -18.62 -9.44 5.73
N SER A 166 -18.74 -10.57 5.04
CA SER A 166 -19.66 -11.64 5.38
C SER A 166 -18.91 -12.81 5.99
N LEU A 167 -19.43 -13.35 7.10
CA LEU A 167 -19.01 -14.62 7.68
C LEU A 167 -19.99 -15.70 7.22
N LEU A 168 -19.49 -16.74 6.57
CA LEU A 168 -20.29 -17.85 6.05
C LEU A 168 -19.96 -19.15 6.77
N ASP A 169 -21.00 -19.97 6.98
CA ASP A 169 -20.90 -21.39 7.24
C ASP A 169 -20.51 -22.10 5.94
N GLY A 170 -19.31 -22.68 5.88
CA GLY A 170 -18.80 -23.32 4.68
C GLY A 170 -19.40 -24.69 4.40
N ASP A 171 -20.07 -25.32 5.36
CA ASP A 171 -20.79 -26.58 5.16
C ASP A 171 -22.14 -26.36 4.50
N LYS A 172 -22.82 -25.27 4.86
CA LYS A 172 -24.18 -24.96 4.37
C LYS A 172 -24.20 -23.87 3.30
N PHE A 173 -23.10 -23.13 3.16
CA PHE A 173 -23.02 -21.93 2.30
C PHE A 173 -24.04 -20.85 2.69
N GLU A 174 -24.30 -20.72 3.99
CA GLU A 174 -25.21 -19.73 4.56
C GLU A 174 -24.46 -18.60 5.23
N VAL A 175 -24.99 -17.38 5.15
CA VAL A 175 -24.42 -16.22 5.82
C VAL A 175 -24.79 -16.26 7.31
N ILE A 176 -23.78 -16.34 8.17
CA ILE A 176 -23.94 -16.24 9.63
C ILE A 176 -24.15 -14.78 10.02
N THR A 177 -23.34 -13.88 9.49
CA THR A 177 -23.45 -12.43 9.71
C THR A 177 -22.82 -11.66 8.57
N ARG A 178 -23.25 -10.43 8.40
CA ARG A 178 -22.67 -9.44 7.49
C ARG A 178 -22.54 -8.11 8.21
N PHE A 179 -21.36 -7.49 8.16
CA PHE A 179 -21.09 -6.24 8.87
C PHE A 179 -20.29 -5.27 8.00
N ALA A 180 -20.46 -3.97 8.27
CA ALA A 180 -19.72 -2.91 7.59
C ALA A 180 -18.24 -2.96 8.00
N SER A 181 -17.35 -2.81 7.03
CA SER A 181 -15.90 -2.76 7.21
C SER A 181 -15.34 -1.38 6.88
N ARG A 182 -14.08 -1.16 7.25
CA ARG A 182 -13.32 -0.02 6.76
C ARG A 182 -13.08 -0.14 5.26
N TYR A 183 -12.74 0.99 4.65
CA TYR A 183 -12.48 1.08 3.22
C TYR A 183 -11.34 0.14 2.78
N ALA A 184 -11.52 -0.51 1.64
CA ALA A 184 -10.52 -1.30 0.92
C ALA A 184 -9.65 -2.19 1.82
N LEU A 185 -10.26 -3.16 2.49
CA LEU A 185 -9.53 -4.18 3.24
C LEU A 185 -8.49 -4.85 2.33
N HIS A 186 -7.30 -5.05 2.88
CA HIS A 186 -6.16 -5.53 2.11
C HIS A 186 -5.24 -6.43 2.95
N GLY A 187 -4.64 -7.43 2.31
CA GLY A 187 -3.68 -8.33 2.94
C GLY A 187 -4.31 -9.54 3.65
N GLY A 188 -5.61 -9.76 3.48
CA GLY A 188 -6.36 -10.87 4.06
C GLY A 188 -6.56 -10.75 5.58
N PRO A 189 -7.59 -11.42 6.12
CA PRO A 189 -7.83 -11.52 7.54
C PRO A 189 -6.70 -12.23 8.28
N LYS A 190 -6.43 -11.85 9.51
CA LYS A 190 -5.43 -12.47 10.38
C LYS A 190 -6.10 -12.88 11.70
N PHE A 191 -6.00 -14.15 12.02
CA PHE A 191 -6.68 -14.75 13.16
C PHE A 191 -5.75 -14.87 14.37
N THR A 192 -6.31 -14.79 15.58
CA THR A 192 -5.63 -15.27 16.78
C THR A 192 -5.56 -16.81 16.76
N PRO A 193 -4.58 -17.43 17.47
CA PRO A 193 -4.41 -18.88 17.46
C PRO A 193 -5.62 -19.67 17.96
N ASP A 194 -6.44 -19.07 18.83
CA ASP A 194 -7.67 -19.64 19.35
C ASP A 194 -8.88 -19.50 18.39
N GLY A 195 -8.69 -18.83 17.25
CA GLY A 195 -9.73 -18.59 16.25
C GLY A 195 -10.85 -17.66 16.70
N ARG A 196 -10.75 -17.02 17.88
CA ARG A 196 -11.78 -16.14 18.39
C ARG A 196 -11.77 -14.77 17.75
N TYR A 197 -10.59 -14.16 17.63
CA TYR A 197 -10.48 -12.82 17.07
C TYR A 197 -9.88 -12.85 15.68
N VAL A 198 -10.37 -11.96 14.85
CA VAL A 198 -9.81 -11.70 13.54
C VAL A 198 -9.47 -10.21 13.39
N PHE A 199 -8.35 -9.93 12.75
CA PHE A 199 -7.89 -8.59 12.46
C PHE A 199 -7.94 -8.34 10.96
N PHE A 200 -8.53 -7.21 10.58
CA PHE A 200 -8.59 -6.74 9.21
C PHE A 200 -7.75 -5.49 9.07
N GLY A 201 -6.91 -5.45 8.06
CA GLY A 201 -6.19 -4.24 7.68
C GLY A 201 -6.84 -3.56 6.49
N SER A 202 -6.89 -2.22 6.48
CA SER A 202 -7.40 -1.44 5.37
C SER A 202 -6.33 -0.56 4.74
N ARG A 203 -6.48 -0.23 3.47
CA ARG A 203 -5.48 0.59 2.75
C ARG A 203 -5.39 2.02 3.26
N ASP A 204 -6.40 2.54 3.89
CA ASP A 204 -6.39 3.86 4.52
C ASP A 204 -5.86 3.85 5.96
N GLY A 205 -5.25 2.74 6.36
CA GLY A 205 -4.47 2.64 7.58
C GLY A 205 -5.21 2.07 8.79
N TRP A 206 -6.48 1.72 8.68
CA TRP A 206 -7.23 1.20 9.80
C TRP A 206 -6.97 -0.29 10.02
N ILE A 207 -6.90 -0.68 11.30
CA ILE A 207 -6.95 -2.05 11.77
C ILE A 207 -8.25 -2.21 12.55
N THR A 208 -9.05 -3.21 12.19
CA THR A 208 -10.28 -3.59 12.88
C THR A 208 -10.07 -4.93 13.57
N LYS A 209 -10.28 -5.01 14.89
CA LYS A 209 -10.37 -6.24 15.68
C LYS A 209 -11.83 -6.65 15.78
N TYR A 210 -12.15 -7.85 15.32
CA TYR A 210 -13.52 -8.40 15.34
C TYR A 210 -13.57 -9.67 16.17
N ASP A 211 -14.56 -9.80 17.07
CA ASP A 211 -14.82 -11.00 17.85
C ASP A 211 -15.78 -11.91 17.06
N LEU A 212 -15.24 -13.00 16.52
CA LEU A 212 -16.01 -13.98 15.77
C LEU A 212 -17.03 -14.72 16.65
N TRP A 213 -16.75 -14.91 17.94
CA TRP A 213 -17.68 -15.58 18.83
C TRP A 213 -18.92 -14.73 19.12
N ARG A 214 -18.75 -13.41 19.18
CA ARG A 214 -19.81 -12.45 19.50
C ARG A 214 -20.34 -11.70 18.29
N LEU A 215 -19.76 -11.90 17.10
CA LEU A 215 -20.14 -11.28 15.85
C LEU A 215 -20.14 -9.73 15.94
N ARG A 216 -19.07 -9.14 16.50
CA ARG A 216 -18.98 -7.68 16.67
C ARG A 216 -17.56 -7.14 16.54
N VAL A 217 -17.47 -5.88 16.15
CA VAL A 217 -16.22 -5.11 16.25
C VAL A 217 -15.90 -4.85 17.71
N VAL A 218 -14.66 -5.12 18.13
CA VAL A 218 -14.17 -4.93 19.50
C VAL A 218 -13.39 -3.64 19.62
N ALA A 219 -12.47 -3.41 18.71
CA ALA A 219 -11.64 -2.22 18.69
C ALA A 219 -11.18 -1.90 17.27
N GLU A 220 -10.87 -0.64 17.04
CA GLU A 220 -10.26 -0.16 15.81
C GLU A 220 -9.17 0.86 16.13
N VAL A 221 -8.14 0.92 15.30
CA VAL A 221 -7.09 1.95 15.37
C VAL A 221 -6.59 2.26 13.98
N ARG A 222 -6.23 3.52 13.73
CA ARG A 222 -5.61 3.93 12.48
C ARG A 222 -4.08 3.97 12.63
N ALA A 223 -3.39 2.98 12.07
CA ALA A 223 -1.94 2.83 12.16
C ALA A 223 -1.17 3.78 11.24
N GLY A 224 -1.82 4.36 10.24
CA GLY A 224 -1.21 5.23 9.25
C GLY A 224 -2.20 5.78 8.24
N LEU A 225 -1.70 6.42 7.18
CA LEU A 225 -2.51 6.97 6.10
C LEU A 225 -2.57 6.08 4.87
N ASN A 226 -1.64 5.13 4.76
CA ASN A 226 -1.60 4.12 3.70
C ASN A 226 -0.91 2.88 4.23
N MET A 227 -1.70 1.93 4.71
CA MET A 227 -1.22 0.66 5.21
C MET A 227 -1.22 -0.39 4.10
N ARG A 228 -0.22 -1.26 4.12
CA ARG A 228 -0.08 -2.30 3.11
C ARG A 228 -0.50 -3.67 3.62
N ASN A 229 -0.10 -4.00 4.84
CA ASN A 229 -0.35 -5.31 5.43
C ASN A 229 -0.43 -5.23 6.94
N VAL A 230 -1.02 -6.25 7.55
CA VAL A 230 -1.08 -6.47 8.99
C VAL A 230 -0.72 -7.92 9.28
N ALA A 231 -0.04 -8.18 10.38
CA ALA A 231 0.25 -9.51 10.90
C ALA A 231 -0.14 -9.61 12.37
N VAL A 232 -0.54 -10.80 12.80
CA VAL A 232 -0.82 -11.15 14.20
C VAL A 232 0.21 -12.19 14.63
N SER A 233 0.80 -12.02 15.81
CA SER A 233 1.79 -12.96 16.34
C SER A 233 1.20 -14.35 16.63
N GLY A 234 2.03 -15.37 16.53
CA GLY A 234 1.62 -16.75 16.79
C GLY A 234 1.16 -17.03 18.22
N ASP A 235 1.42 -16.12 19.16
CA ASP A 235 0.88 -16.18 20.51
C ASP A 235 -0.39 -15.32 20.70
N GLY A 236 -0.84 -14.64 19.63
CA GLY A 236 -2.03 -13.81 19.61
C GLY A 236 -1.92 -12.49 20.39
N ARG A 237 -0.73 -12.14 20.92
CA ARG A 237 -0.54 -11.01 21.84
C ARG A 237 -0.17 -9.70 21.15
N TRP A 238 0.29 -9.78 19.90
CA TRP A 238 0.85 -8.65 19.17
C TRP A 238 0.26 -8.53 17.77
N VAL A 239 0.14 -7.29 17.31
CA VAL A 239 -0.31 -6.95 15.96
C VAL A 239 0.68 -5.98 15.34
N MET A 240 1.19 -6.28 14.15
CA MET A 240 2.15 -5.44 13.44
C MET A 240 1.53 -4.91 12.15
N ALA A 241 1.54 -3.59 11.97
CA ALA A 241 1.13 -2.92 10.74
C ALA A 241 2.34 -2.54 9.88
N ALA A 242 2.22 -2.70 8.58
CA ALA A 242 3.20 -2.28 7.58
C ALA A 242 2.66 -1.11 6.77
N ASN A 243 3.27 0.08 6.88
CA ASN A 243 2.80 1.30 6.25
C ASN A 243 3.67 1.76 5.10
N TYR A 244 3.01 2.28 4.04
CA TYR A 244 3.65 3.07 3.00
C TYR A 244 3.74 4.54 3.41
N LEU A 245 2.72 5.02 4.16
CA LEU A 245 2.64 6.38 4.65
C LEU A 245 1.97 6.38 6.04
N PRO A 246 2.67 6.85 7.09
CA PRO A 246 4.11 7.14 7.09
C PRO A 246 4.95 5.90 6.74
N ARG A 247 6.23 6.08 6.45
CA ARG A 247 7.16 4.99 6.14
C ARG A 247 7.64 4.33 7.42
N ASN A 248 6.82 3.42 7.96
CA ASN A 248 7.09 2.77 9.24
C ASN A 248 6.42 1.40 9.34
N ALA A 249 6.84 0.62 10.32
CA ALA A 249 6.07 -0.47 10.89
C ALA A 249 5.60 -0.07 12.29
N VAL A 250 4.39 -0.47 12.67
CA VAL A 250 3.80 -0.10 13.97
C VAL A 250 3.36 -1.34 14.72
N LEU A 251 3.83 -1.50 15.94
CA LEU A 251 3.50 -2.61 16.84
C LEU A 251 2.41 -2.18 17.80
N PHE A 252 1.39 -3.00 17.91
CA PHE A 252 0.31 -2.91 18.87
C PHE A 252 0.26 -4.16 19.76
N ASP A 253 -0.33 -4.04 20.94
CA ASP A 253 -0.79 -5.21 21.68
C ASP A 253 -2.07 -5.78 21.05
N ALA A 254 -2.57 -6.91 21.61
CA ALA A 254 -3.77 -7.56 21.09
C ALA A 254 -5.04 -6.72 21.23
N ASP A 255 -5.04 -5.68 22.05
CA ASP A 255 -6.16 -4.76 22.23
C ASP A 255 -6.01 -3.48 21.42
N LEU A 256 -5.05 -3.47 20.49
CA LEU A 256 -4.74 -2.36 19.60
C LEU A 256 -4.26 -1.10 20.34
N ASN A 257 -3.63 -1.24 21.51
CA ASN A 257 -2.87 -0.16 22.12
C ASN A 257 -1.51 -0.04 21.41
N LEU A 258 -1.10 1.19 21.09
CA LEU A 258 0.20 1.43 20.49
C LEU A 258 1.32 1.06 21.46
N VAL A 259 2.22 0.17 21.03
CA VAL A 259 3.39 -0.26 21.79
C VAL A 259 4.65 0.40 21.28
N ARG A 260 4.88 0.34 19.96
CA ARG A 260 6.09 0.91 19.36
C ARG A 260 5.90 1.27 17.90
N ASN A 261 6.49 2.39 17.52
CA ASN A 261 6.61 2.84 16.14
C ASN A 261 8.06 2.65 15.68
N TYR A 262 8.25 2.02 14.52
CA TYR A 262 9.54 1.73 13.90
C TYR A 262 9.65 2.52 12.60
N PRO A 263 10.29 3.70 12.59
CA PRO A 263 10.58 4.40 11.34
C PRO A 263 11.41 3.51 10.41
N ALA A 264 10.90 3.25 9.22
CA ALA A 264 11.56 2.38 8.25
C ALA A 264 12.63 3.15 7.49
N THR A 265 13.86 3.07 7.98
CA THR A 265 15.03 3.72 7.39
C THR A 265 16.15 2.73 7.14
N SER A 266 17.02 3.04 6.16
CA SER A 266 18.29 2.32 5.97
C SER A 266 19.14 2.35 7.24
N LEU A 267 20.13 1.45 7.34
CA LEU A 267 20.99 1.35 8.52
C LEU A 267 21.72 2.66 8.84
N ASP A 268 22.12 3.41 7.81
CA ASP A 268 22.77 4.73 7.93
C ASP A 268 21.77 5.89 8.17
N GLY A 269 20.46 5.59 8.23
CA GLY A 269 19.39 6.57 8.46
C GLY A 269 19.09 7.53 7.32
N LYS A 270 19.79 7.41 6.17
CA LYS A 270 19.68 8.40 5.08
C LYS A 270 18.50 8.18 4.16
N GLN A 271 18.01 6.95 4.05
CA GLN A 271 16.91 6.60 3.16
C GLN A 271 15.73 6.06 3.95
N ALA A 272 14.56 6.68 3.81
CA ALA A 272 13.31 6.16 4.35
C ALA A 272 12.65 5.21 3.34
N SER A 273 12.08 4.12 3.83
CA SER A 273 11.44 3.08 3.03
C SER A 273 9.98 2.89 3.37
N ARG A 274 9.16 2.68 2.35
CA ARG A 274 7.85 2.06 2.53
C ARG A 274 8.05 0.63 3.05
N VAL A 275 7.10 0.14 3.84
CA VAL A 275 7.09 -1.25 4.30
C VAL A 275 6.14 -2.06 3.43
N SER A 276 6.67 -2.97 2.63
CA SER A 276 5.88 -3.67 1.60
C SER A 276 5.09 -4.86 2.12
N ALA A 277 5.62 -5.56 3.10
CA ALA A 277 4.99 -6.73 3.68
C ALA A 277 5.44 -6.93 5.13
N VAL A 278 4.57 -7.54 5.93
CA VAL A 278 4.87 -8.05 7.26
C VAL A 278 4.15 -9.38 7.45
N TYR A 279 4.87 -10.38 7.95
CA TYR A 279 4.32 -11.70 8.26
C TYR A 279 4.86 -12.19 9.59
N ASP A 280 4.03 -12.97 10.28
CA ASP A 280 4.44 -13.66 11.49
C ASP A 280 5.27 -14.90 11.15
N ALA A 281 6.34 -15.08 11.88
CA ALA A 281 7.18 -16.28 11.88
C ALA A 281 7.06 -16.95 13.25
N THR A 282 5.93 -17.61 13.51
CA THR A 282 5.58 -18.21 14.80
C THR A 282 6.71 -19.05 15.41
N PRO A 283 7.37 -19.99 14.68
CA PRO A 283 8.47 -20.79 15.25
C PRO A 283 9.68 -19.95 15.68
N ARG A 284 9.83 -18.74 15.12
CA ARG A 284 10.91 -17.82 15.45
C ARG A 284 10.48 -16.78 16.49
N ARG A 285 9.21 -16.76 16.86
CA ARG A 285 8.60 -15.76 17.74
C ARG A 285 8.93 -14.33 17.29
N SER A 286 8.77 -14.07 16.00
CA SER A 286 9.19 -12.81 15.37
C SER A 286 8.25 -12.41 14.24
N PHE A 287 8.09 -11.11 14.03
CA PHE A 287 7.61 -10.59 12.77
C PHE A 287 8.77 -10.39 11.80
N VAL A 288 8.57 -10.74 10.54
CA VAL A 288 9.49 -10.43 9.46
C VAL A 288 8.88 -9.36 8.57
N VAL A 289 9.66 -8.32 8.29
CA VAL A 289 9.21 -7.09 7.64
C VAL A 289 10.08 -6.82 6.42
N ALA A 290 9.47 -6.63 5.24
CA ALA A 290 10.18 -6.29 4.02
C ALA A 290 10.13 -4.79 3.75
N LEU A 291 11.30 -4.21 3.48
CA LEU A 291 11.42 -2.81 3.08
C LEU A 291 11.37 -2.71 1.55
N LYS A 292 10.49 -1.83 1.05
CA LYS A 292 10.23 -1.71 -0.38
C LYS A 292 11.26 -0.90 -1.15
N ASP A 293 11.87 0.07 -0.50
CA ASP A 293 12.75 1.06 -1.14
C ASP A 293 14.21 0.91 -0.68
N VAL A 294 14.44 0.12 0.36
CA VAL A 294 15.75 -0.22 0.93
C VAL A 294 15.93 -1.73 0.85
N PRO A 295 17.08 -2.24 0.39
CA PRO A 295 17.32 -3.67 0.25
C PRO A 295 17.60 -4.32 1.61
N GLU A 296 16.59 -4.38 2.46
CA GLU A 296 16.67 -4.99 3.79
C GLU A 296 15.39 -5.76 4.13
N LEU A 297 15.56 -6.87 4.86
CA LEU A 297 14.53 -7.48 5.70
C LEU A 297 14.82 -7.18 7.15
N TRP A 298 13.76 -6.93 7.92
CA TRP A 298 13.82 -6.79 9.36
C TRP A 298 13.16 -7.98 10.04
N GLU A 299 13.79 -8.51 11.07
CA GLU A 299 13.19 -9.46 11.99
C GLU A 299 13.02 -8.79 13.35
N ILE A 300 11.78 -8.72 13.84
CA ILE A 300 11.41 -8.04 15.09
C ILE A 300 10.84 -9.10 16.03
N SER A 301 11.62 -9.50 17.02
CA SER A 301 11.22 -10.56 17.93
C SER A 301 10.23 -10.06 18.99
N TYR A 302 9.18 -10.84 19.19
CA TYR A 302 8.27 -10.70 20.34
C TYR A 302 8.56 -11.74 21.45
N ASP A 303 9.69 -12.45 21.38
CA ASP A 303 10.19 -13.28 22.46
C ASP A 303 10.87 -12.44 23.55
N PRO A 304 10.36 -12.41 24.79
CA PRO A 304 11.04 -11.70 25.89
C PRO A 304 12.45 -12.21 26.16
N ALA A 305 12.76 -13.48 25.81
CA ALA A 305 14.08 -14.08 25.96
C ALA A 305 14.98 -13.91 24.74
N ALA A 306 14.57 -13.10 23.73
CA ALA A 306 15.35 -12.87 22.53
C ALA A 306 16.74 -12.33 22.88
N GLY A 307 17.80 -12.99 22.39
CA GLY A 307 19.18 -12.60 22.61
C GLY A 307 19.49 -11.21 22.03
N PRO A 308 20.52 -10.54 22.52
CA PRO A 308 20.87 -9.18 22.10
C PRO A 308 21.17 -9.08 20.61
N ILE A 309 21.02 -7.87 20.07
CA ILE A 309 21.31 -7.55 18.68
C ILE A 309 22.62 -6.76 18.63
N HIS A 310 23.55 -7.25 17.82
CA HIS A 310 24.81 -6.59 17.53
C HIS A 310 24.77 -6.09 16.08
N ASP A 311 24.74 -4.80 15.89
CA ASP A 311 24.81 -4.14 14.58
C ASP A 311 26.28 -3.75 14.31
N GLY A 312 27.02 -4.56 13.59
CA GLY A 312 28.40 -4.32 13.20
C GLY A 312 29.42 -5.15 13.98
N TYR A 313 30.69 -4.92 13.68
CA TYR A 313 31.82 -5.55 14.36
C TYR A 313 32.13 -4.80 15.64
N VAL A 314 31.96 -5.41 16.79
CA VAL A 314 32.45 -4.87 18.06
C VAL A 314 33.97 -5.11 18.08
N HIS A 315 34.73 -4.15 17.57
CA HIS A 315 36.19 -4.28 17.53
C HIS A 315 36.85 -3.53 18.71
N ASP A 316 36.30 -2.39 19.09
CA ASP A 316 36.79 -1.61 20.23
C ASP A 316 35.65 -0.78 20.87
N TYR A 317 35.15 -1.24 22.02
CA TYR A 317 34.13 -0.53 22.78
C TYR A 317 34.58 0.86 23.27
N ARG A 318 35.88 1.15 23.30
CA ARG A 318 36.42 2.46 23.67
C ARG A 318 36.23 3.50 22.57
N MET A 319 36.04 3.06 21.35
CA MET A 319 35.82 3.91 20.20
C MET A 319 34.32 4.18 19.94
N GLY A 320 33.43 3.81 20.87
CA GLY A 320 31.98 3.99 20.70
C GLY A 320 31.34 2.98 19.74
N GLU A 321 31.99 1.87 19.49
CA GLU A 321 31.43 0.76 18.72
C GLU A 321 30.23 0.15 19.44
N SER A 322 29.22 -0.22 18.67
CA SER A 322 27.85 -0.40 19.09
C SER A 322 27.67 -1.30 20.31
N ILE A 323 27.07 -0.73 21.33
CA ILE A 323 26.51 -1.45 22.46
C ILE A 323 25.37 -2.33 21.93
N ALA A 324 25.34 -3.58 22.40
CA ALA A 324 24.27 -4.51 22.07
C ALA A 324 22.88 -3.90 22.37
N LYS A 325 21.98 -3.97 21.40
CA LYS A 325 20.59 -3.55 21.56
C LYS A 325 19.75 -4.70 22.10
N PRO A 326 18.66 -4.43 22.85
CA PRO A 326 17.74 -5.47 23.29
C PRO A 326 17.21 -6.28 22.11
N GLY A 327 17.15 -7.60 22.25
CA GLY A 327 16.56 -8.48 21.23
C GLY A 327 15.03 -8.43 21.21
N PHE A 328 14.40 -8.36 22.38
CA PHE A 328 12.96 -8.21 22.51
C PHE A 328 12.49 -6.90 21.90
N GLN A 329 11.61 -6.97 20.92
CA GLN A 329 11.12 -5.84 20.13
C GLN A 329 12.25 -5.02 19.48
N GLY A 330 13.43 -5.57 19.36
CA GLY A 330 14.53 -4.99 18.62
C GLY A 330 14.48 -5.37 17.15
N VAL A 331 15.09 -4.55 16.30
CA VAL A 331 15.14 -4.77 14.85
C VAL A 331 16.44 -5.48 14.49
N ARG A 332 16.36 -6.75 14.06
CA ARG A 332 17.47 -7.47 13.40
C ARG A 332 17.40 -7.22 11.91
N ARG A 333 18.44 -6.64 11.35
CA ARG A 333 18.52 -6.31 9.93
C ARG A 333 19.20 -7.43 9.14
N THR A 334 18.64 -7.75 7.99
CA THR A 334 19.23 -8.65 7.00
C THR A 334 19.41 -7.86 5.72
N PRO A 335 20.66 -7.53 5.32
CA PRO A 335 20.91 -6.84 4.07
C PRO A 335 20.62 -7.77 2.89
N LEU A 336 20.07 -7.17 1.84
CA LEU A 336 19.72 -7.81 0.58
C LEU A 336 20.45 -7.14 -0.57
N GLU A 337 20.40 -7.72 -1.77
CA GLU A 337 20.87 -7.09 -2.99
C GLU A 337 19.80 -6.19 -3.61
N GLU A 338 18.53 -6.64 -3.56
CA GLU A 338 17.38 -5.90 -4.06
C GLU A 338 16.27 -5.82 -3.00
N PRO A 339 15.51 -4.72 -2.94
CA PRO A 339 14.36 -4.62 -2.04
C PRO A 339 13.31 -5.67 -2.38
N LEU A 340 12.58 -6.16 -1.40
CA LEU A 340 11.47 -7.09 -1.61
C LEU A 340 10.12 -6.36 -1.60
N ASP A 341 9.24 -6.76 -2.53
CA ASP A 341 7.85 -6.27 -2.57
C ASP A 341 6.89 -7.20 -1.82
N ASP A 342 7.19 -8.49 -1.83
CA ASP A 342 6.48 -9.53 -1.10
C ASP A 342 7.39 -10.75 -0.89
N PHE A 343 7.03 -11.61 0.07
CA PHE A 343 7.79 -12.82 0.38
C PHE A 343 6.92 -13.87 1.07
N PHE A 344 7.44 -15.09 1.16
CA PHE A 344 6.88 -16.18 1.96
C PHE A 344 8.01 -17.01 2.60
N PHE A 345 7.67 -17.78 3.62
CA PHE A 345 8.61 -18.64 4.33
C PHE A 345 8.61 -20.05 3.75
N ASP A 346 9.74 -20.72 3.89
CA ASP A 346 9.77 -22.18 3.82
C ASP A 346 9.14 -22.81 5.07
N GLN A 347 8.91 -24.13 5.08
CA GLN A 347 8.28 -24.85 6.19
C GLN A 347 9.05 -24.73 7.52
N THR A 348 10.35 -24.53 7.46
CA THR A 348 11.21 -24.43 8.65
C THR A 348 11.31 -23.01 9.20
N TYR A 349 10.77 -22.02 8.47
CA TYR A 349 10.95 -20.60 8.76
C TYR A 349 12.43 -20.18 8.83
N THR A 350 13.31 -20.96 8.19
CA THR A 350 14.73 -20.67 8.04
C THR A 350 14.99 -19.79 6.83
N TYR A 351 14.21 -20.01 5.77
CA TYR A 351 14.37 -19.28 4.51
C TYR A 351 13.15 -18.42 4.20
N VAL A 352 13.44 -17.29 3.57
CA VAL A 352 12.45 -16.40 2.94
C VAL A 352 12.70 -16.45 1.44
N LEU A 353 11.63 -16.66 0.68
CA LEU A 353 11.61 -16.51 -0.77
C LEU A 353 10.84 -15.22 -1.07
N GLY A 354 11.53 -14.25 -1.66
CA GLY A 354 10.93 -12.94 -1.91
C GLY A 354 11.23 -12.44 -3.31
N ALA A 355 10.31 -11.66 -3.86
CA ALA A 355 10.42 -11.09 -5.19
C ALA A 355 10.28 -9.57 -5.19
N THR A 356 10.97 -8.95 -6.13
CA THR A 356 10.93 -7.51 -6.40
C THR A 356 10.20 -7.26 -7.72
N ARG A 357 9.38 -6.23 -7.75
CA ARG A 357 8.79 -5.79 -9.02
C ARG A 357 9.88 -5.14 -9.87
N PRO A 358 9.98 -5.49 -11.18
CA PRO A 358 10.87 -4.80 -12.09
C PRO A 358 10.61 -3.29 -12.05
N ARG A 359 11.66 -2.48 -11.95
CA ARG A 359 11.53 -1.03 -12.12
C ARG A 359 11.10 -0.75 -13.55
N GLN A 360 10.19 0.19 -13.77
CA GLN A 360 9.63 0.52 -15.11
C GLN A 360 10.68 0.99 -16.14
N SER A 361 11.91 1.27 -15.72
CA SER A 361 13.00 1.75 -16.56
C SER A 361 14.05 0.69 -16.91
N ALA A 362 14.01 -0.48 -16.29
CA ALA A 362 14.87 -1.58 -16.70
C ALA A 362 14.07 -2.48 -17.64
N GLN A 363 14.54 -2.64 -18.87
CA GLN A 363 14.20 -3.82 -19.67
C GLN A 363 14.57 -5.01 -18.81
N ALA A 364 13.56 -5.60 -18.18
CA ALA A 364 13.75 -6.65 -17.19
C ALA A 364 14.05 -7.97 -17.91
N GLU A 365 15.26 -8.12 -18.37
CA GLU A 365 15.85 -9.42 -18.49
C GLU A 365 16.14 -9.90 -17.06
N GLY A 366 15.21 -10.74 -16.54
CA GLY A 366 15.37 -11.44 -15.29
C GLY A 366 14.94 -10.66 -14.04
N ALA A 367 13.62 -10.54 -13.81
CA ALA A 367 13.16 -10.36 -12.43
C ALA A 367 13.57 -11.61 -11.65
N THR A 368 14.46 -11.45 -10.68
CA THR A 368 14.92 -12.55 -9.83
C THR A 368 14.21 -12.49 -8.50
N ALA A 369 13.70 -13.64 -8.05
CA ALA A 369 13.36 -13.79 -6.64
C ALA A 369 14.64 -14.15 -5.87
N GLN A 370 14.72 -13.68 -4.64
CA GLN A 370 15.83 -13.93 -3.74
C GLN A 370 15.44 -14.99 -2.71
N VAL A 371 16.36 -15.90 -2.42
CA VAL A 371 16.28 -16.81 -1.28
C VAL A 371 17.20 -16.28 -0.19
N VAL A 372 16.62 -15.98 0.96
CA VAL A 372 17.30 -15.36 2.09
C VAL A 372 17.28 -16.32 3.27
N ASN A 373 18.44 -16.64 3.83
CA ASN A 373 18.53 -17.42 5.06
C ASN A 373 18.52 -16.48 6.26
N LEU A 374 17.48 -16.58 7.09
CA LEU A 374 17.27 -15.73 8.26
C LEU A 374 18.24 -16.02 9.41
N ASN A 375 18.77 -17.24 9.52
CA ASN A 375 19.69 -17.61 10.60
C ASN A 375 21.05 -16.96 10.42
N ILE A 376 21.58 -16.97 9.20
CA ILE A 376 22.87 -16.33 8.87
C ILE A 376 22.67 -14.91 8.31
N ARG A 377 21.43 -14.46 8.15
CA ARG A 377 21.05 -13.11 7.68
C ARG A 377 21.71 -12.74 6.35
N ARG A 378 21.55 -13.60 5.36
CA ARG A 378 22.14 -13.42 4.02
C ARG A 378 21.24 -13.96 2.93
N LYS A 379 21.28 -13.31 1.78
CA LYS A 379 20.84 -13.91 0.52
C LYS A 379 21.74 -15.10 0.20
N VAL A 380 21.15 -16.22 -0.15
CA VAL A 380 21.88 -17.47 -0.45
C VAL A 380 21.69 -17.95 -1.88
N ALA A 381 20.64 -17.51 -2.56
CA ALA A 381 20.38 -17.83 -3.97
C ALA A 381 19.49 -16.81 -4.66
N ASP A 382 19.55 -16.82 -5.98
CA ASP A 382 18.59 -16.18 -6.87
C ASP A 382 17.76 -17.24 -7.58
N LEU A 383 16.48 -16.95 -7.78
CA LEU A 383 15.57 -17.78 -8.56
C LEU A 383 15.17 -17.01 -9.82
N PRO A 384 15.36 -17.58 -11.03
CA PRO A 384 14.97 -16.93 -12.27
C PRO A 384 13.44 -16.98 -12.46
N ILE A 385 12.73 -16.04 -11.83
CA ILE A 385 11.28 -15.92 -11.92
C ILE A 385 10.96 -14.70 -12.76
N ALA A 386 10.26 -14.92 -13.87
CA ALA A 386 9.77 -13.83 -14.70
C ALA A 386 8.59 -13.13 -14.00
N GLY A 387 8.76 -11.85 -13.69
CA GLY A 387 7.75 -11.05 -13.01
C GLY A 387 7.72 -11.27 -11.50
N MET A 388 6.79 -10.61 -10.83
CA MET A 388 6.56 -10.79 -9.40
C MET A 388 5.33 -11.69 -9.21
N PRO A 389 5.50 -12.92 -8.74
CA PRO A 389 4.37 -13.71 -8.31
C PRO A 389 3.70 -12.99 -7.13
N HIS A 390 2.47 -12.55 -7.32
CA HIS A 390 1.64 -12.01 -6.24
C HIS A 390 1.03 -13.20 -5.50
N LEU A 391 1.90 -13.93 -4.83
CA LEU A 391 1.47 -15.05 -4.01
C LEU A 391 0.99 -14.48 -2.69
N GLY A 392 -0.18 -14.90 -2.25
CA GLY A 392 -0.52 -14.81 -0.85
C GLY A 392 0.57 -15.54 -0.04
N SER A 393 0.68 -15.26 1.25
CA SER A 393 1.60 -15.97 2.14
C SER A 393 1.45 -17.48 1.90
N GLY A 394 2.30 -18.05 1.05
CA GLY A 394 2.32 -19.48 0.81
C GLY A 394 2.75 -20.18 2.08
N ILE A 395 1.90 -21.08 2.55
CA ILE A 395 2.29 -22.04 3.57
C ILE A 395 2.61 -23.32 2.81
N THR A 396 3.84 -23.79 2.91
CA THR A 396 4.18 -25.13 2.44
C THR A 396 3.82 -26.15 3.52
N PHE A 397 3.20 -27.24 3.13
CA PHE A 397 2.84 -28.33 4.05
C PHE A 397 3.06 -29.68 3.38
N ALA A 398 3.24 -30.72 4.20
CA ALA A 398 3.35 -32.09 3.69
C ALA A 398 1.95 -32.64 3.38
N TRP A 399 1.74 -33.06 2.16
CA TRP A 399 0.53 -33.75 1.70
C TRP A 399 0.93 -35.07 1.02
N ASN A 400 0.48 -36.19 1.55
CA ASN A 400 0.80 -37.54 1.03
C ASN A 400 2.30 -37.76 0.77
N GLY A 401 3.15 -37.29 1.67
CA GLY A 401 4.60 -37.43 1.56
C GLY A 401 5.27 -36.47 0.56
N THR A 402 4.52 -35.57 -0.05
CA THR A 402 5.02 -34.55 -0.96
C THR A 402 4.84 -33.17 -0.32
N THR A 403 5.84 -32.30 -0.46
CA THR A 403 5.71 -30.89 -0.07
C THR A 403 4.87 -30.14 -1.10
N VAL A 404 3.80 -29.50 -0.68
CA VAL A 404 2.91 -28.69 -1.51
C VAL A 404 2.90 -27.25 -1.01
#